data_c3f41370cc482f60e50c3933ab5dd390
#
_entry.id   c3f41370cc482f60e50c3933ab5dd390
#
_cell.length_a   1.000
_cell.length_b   1.000
_cell.length_c   1.000
_cell.angle_alpha   90.00
_cell.angle_beta   90.00
_cell.angle_gamma   90.00
#
_symmetry.space_group_name_H-M   'P 1'
#
loop_
_entity.id
_entity.type
_entity.pdbx_description
1 polymer ?
#
loop_
_entity_poly.entity_id
_entity_poly.type
_entity_poly.pdbx_seq_one_letter_code
_entity_poly.pdbx_strand_id
1 'polypeptide(L)'
;SLSAGETAPPLYGISIRDYYFSADAMVEVESRLAEDFQADNMGMGLGLRTLVEALGTKLEYPEHSVSYIEKPALETFDDLDHMELINVEKDGRFPIIIEAFERLQEKYGKERGIGSGLAGPFTTAASLIGTETFLKGTVKHKEQAHKLLQYSTDCVVKCCEDLHRKLGIGFTLSEPMGSRDLLSKRQFKEFFVPYIKQAVERMNKFQGSTGIHICGHTRDRWEEVIGTGVSGFWVDNCESLQELKECYGDKVAISGNVPPVDVLKNGTFEEIDQAIKKCIIEAGDNPRGYNLCPGCTTPVDTTKENMIAFMNAAAKYGRGARKGYMPRGITEL
;
A
#
# COMPACT_ATOMS: atom_id res chain seq x y z
N SER A 1 11.85 3.41 -3.92
CA SER A 1 10.99 3.87 -2.80
C SER A 1 11.16 3.00 -1.57
N LEU A 2 11.22 3.60 -0.39
CA LEU A 2 11.40 2.86 0.89
C LEU A 2 10.09 2.36 1.50
N SER A 3 8.94 2.91 1.15
CA SER A 3 7.63 2.53 1.74
C SER A 3 7.65 2.51 3.28
N ALA A 4 8.16 3.57 3.92
CA ALA A 4 8.35 3.63 5.37
C ALA A 4 7.14 4.25 6.10
N GLY A 5 6.60 5.39 5.63
CA GLY A 5 5.39 6.02 6.14
C GLY A 5 5.24 5.96 7.67
N GLU A 6 4.19 5.31 8.14
CA GLU A 6 3.84 5.19 9.56
C GLU A 6 4.85 4.42 10.42
N THR A 7 5.85 3.76 9.82
CA THR A 7 6.91 3.03 10.55
C THR A 7 8.18 3.86 10.75
N ALA A 8 8.28 5.02 10.11
CA ALA A 8 9.45 5.89 10.14
C ALA A 8 9.56 6.88 11.32
N PRO A 9 8.48 7.27 12.02
CA PRO A 9 8.57 8.28 13.08
C PRO A 9 9.68 8.06 14.10
N PRO A 10 9.96 6.82 14.57
CA PRO A 10 11.03 6.57 15.52
C PRO A 10 12.43 6.97 15.05
N LEU A 11 12.70 6.96 13.73
CA LEU A 11 13.96 7.44 13.16
C LEU A 11 14.25 8.91 13.51
N TYR A 12 13.21 9.66 13.81
CA TYR A 12 13.26 11.09 14.06
C TYR A 12 12.90 11.46 15.50
N GLY A 13 12.84 10.46 16.39
CA GLY A 13 12.51 10.67 17.80
C GLY A 13 11.05 11.04 18.05
N ILE A 14 10.17 10.76 17.08
CA ILE A 14 8.73 10.98 17.17
C ILE A 14 8.07 9.63 17.46
N SER A 15 7.11 9.59 18.40
CA SER A 15 6.36 8.36 18.62
C SER A 15 5.42 8.07 17.43
N ILE A 16 5.17 6.78 17.15
CA ILE A 16 4.21 6.41 16.09
C ILE A 16 2.81 6.95 16.46
N ARG A 17 2.48 6.96 17.75
CA ARG A 17 1.22 7.54 18.23
C ARG A 17 1.11 9.04 17.92
N ASP A 18 2.16 9.83 18.20
CA ASP A 18 2.13 11.27 17.92
C ASP A 18 2.00 11.54 16.41
N TYR A 19 2.68 10.74 15.58
CA TYR A 19 2.52 10.81 14.13
C TYR A 19 1.06 10.64 13.70
N TYR A 20 0.30 9.72 14.30
CA TYR A 20 -1.09 9.50 13.90
C TYR A 20 -2.02 10.67 14.24
N PHE A 21 -1.72 11.48 15.23
CA PHE A 21 -2.63 12.52 15.75
C PHE A 21 -2.13 13.95 15.57
N SER A 22 -1.05 14.17 14.83
CA SER A 22 -0.46 15.50 14.61
C SER A 22 -0.08 15.72 13.15
N ALA A 23 -0.72 16.70 12.51
CA ALA A 23 -0.33 17.13 11.18
C ALA A 23 1.13 17.63 11.14
N ASP A 24 1.60 18.31 12.19
CA ASP A 24 3.00 18.74 12.33
C ASP A 24 3.95 17.54 12.31
N ALA A 25 3.66 16.50 13.10
CA ALA A 25 4.49 15.29 13.13
C ALA A 25 4.48 14.56 11.79
N MET A 26 3.32 14.42 11.12
CA MET A 26 3.24 13.85 9.77
C MET A 26 4.10 14.63 8.78
N VAL A 27 3.95 15.95 8.74
CA VAL A 27 4.72 16.81 7.82
C VAL A 27 6.21 16.76 8.12
N GLU A 28 6.61 16.75 9.39
CA GLU A 28 8.03 16.65 9.77
C GLU A 28 8.63 15.32 9.32
N VAL A 29 8.00 14.19 9.63
CA VAL A 29 8.49 12.85 9.27
C VAL A 29 8.60 12.69 7.75
N GLU A 30 7.54 13.02 7.01
CA GLU A 30 7.54 12.87 5.54
C GLU A 30 8.53 13.82 4.87
N SER A 31 8.69 15.05 5.38
CA SER A 31 9.72 15.97 4.89
C SER A 31 11.13 15.42 5.09
N ARG A 32 11.44 14.92 6.29
CA ARG A 32 12.75 14.32 6.60
C ARG A 32 13.03 13.07 5.79
N LEU A 33 12.02 12.20 5.58
CA LEU A 33 12.15 11.05 4.68
C LEU A 33 12.50 11.48 3.26
N ALA A 34 11.84 12.50 2.73
CA ALA A 34 12.09 13.00 1.39
C ALA A 34 13.49 13.63 1.24
N GLU A 35 13.95 14.36 2.26
CA GLU A 35 15.24 15.03 2.28
C GLU A 35 16.40 14.04 2.53
N ASP A 36 16.28 13.17 3.53
CA ASP A 36 17.34 12.21 3.90
C ASP A 36 17.59 11.14 2.83
N PHE A 37 16.54 10.69 2.15
CA PHE A 37 16.61 9.59 1.20
C PHE A 37 16.44 10.00 -0.26
N GLN A 38 16.30 11.31 -0.54
CA GLN A 38 16.19 11.88 -1.89
C GLN A 38 15.20 11.10 -2.78
N ALA A 39 14.04 10.75 -2.21
CA ALA A 39 13.02 9.99 -2.91
C ALA A 39 12.45 10.79 -4.10
N ASP A 40 12.25 10.11 -5.24
CA ASP A 40 11.65 10.73 -6.44
C ASP A 40 10.20 11.17 -6.22
N ASN A 41 9.46 10.40 -5.42
CA ASN A 41 8.08 10.67 -5.05
C ASN A 41 7.93 10.64 -3.53
N MET A 42 6.92 11.33 -3.03
CA MET A 42 6.52 11.29 -1.64
C MET A 42 5.21 10.51 -1.49
N GLY A 43 5.02 9.90 -0.34
CA GLY A 43 3.78 9.21 -0.05
C GLY A 43 3.55 9.13 1.44
N MET A 44 2.48 9.75 1.91
CA MET A 44 1.99 9.51 3.26
C MET A 44 0.91 8.42 3.18
N GLY A 45 1.21 7.25 3.74
CA GLY A 45 0.24 6.16 3.76
C GLY A 45 -0.92 6.48 4.71
N LEU A 46 -2.15 6.24 4.26
CA LEU A 46 -3.30 6.23 5.17
C LEU A 46 -3.31 4.98 6.06
N GLY A 47 -2.42 4.02 5.77
CA GLY A 47 -2.40 2.74 6.45
C GLY A 47 -3.62 1.87 6.12
N LEU A 48 -3.68 0.71 6.77
CA LEU A 48 -4.77 -0.26 6.54
C LEU A 48 -6.02 0.04 7.37
N ARG A 49 -5.94 0.96 8.34
CA ARG A 49 -6.97 1.08 9.39
C ARG A 49 -7.63 2.45 9.47
N THR A 50 -7.08 3.48 8.85
CA THR A 50 -7.63 4.84 8.92
C THR A 50 -9.08 4.93 8.42
N LEU A 51 -9.39 4.24 7.32
CA LEU A 51 -10.76 4.23 6.80
C LEU A 51 -11.72 3.52 7.76
N VAL A 52 -11.37 2.34 8.26
CA VAL A 52 -12.27 1.59 9.16
C VAL A 52 -12.39 2.24 10.52
N GLU A 53 -11.37 2.95 11.01
CA GLU A 53 -11.48 3.81 12.20
C GLU A 53 -12.53 4.89 12.00
N ALA A 54 -12.48 5.60 10.89
CA ALA A 54 -13.45 6.63 10.56
C ALA A 54 -14.89 6.08 10.38
N LEU A 55 -15.01 4.78 10.07
CA LEU A 55 -16.27 4.05 10.01
C LEU A 55 -16.68 3.40 11.36
N GLY A 56 -15.98 3.72 12.46
CA GLY A 56 -16.37 3.33 13.81
C GLY A 56 -15.60 2.15 14.42
N THR A 57 -14.63 1.56 13.71
CA THR A 57 -13.73 0.54 14.29
C THR A 57 -12.85 1.20 15.35
N LYS A 58 -12.80 0.61 16.55
CA LYS A 58 -11.90 1.10 17.60
C LYS A 58 -10.51 0.55 17.41
N LEU A 59 -9.54 1.46 17.47
CA LEU A 59 -8.12 1.15 17.35
C LEU A 59 -7.37 1.46 18.63
N GLU A 60 -6.36 0.66 18.91
CA GLU A 60 -5.30 0.98 19.86
C GLU A 60 -4.09 1.56 19.15
N TYR A 61 -3.44 2.52 19.79
CA TYR A 61 -2.30 3.27 19.26
C TYR A 61 -1.10 3.19 20.21
N PRO A 62 -0.28 2.12 20.11
CA PRO A 62 0.95 2.02 20.87
C PRO A 62 1.96 3.12 20.48
N GLU A 63 2.84 3.50 21.42
CA GLU A 63 3.87 4.50 21.14
C GLU A 63 4.92 4.04 20.14
N HIS A 64 5.25 2.74 20.12
CA HIS A 64 6.37 2.16 19.38
C HIS A 64 5.97 1.08 18.38
N SER A 65 4.69 0.96 18.06
CA SER A 65 4.22 0.04 17.02
C SER A 65 3.02 0.63 16.27
N VAL A 66 2.75 0.08 15.10
CA VAL A 66 1.56 0.48 14.32
C VAL A 66 0.28 0.13 15.05
N SER A 67 -0.79 0.90 14.79
CA SER A 67 -2.11 0.68 15.37
C SER A 67 -2.64 -0.73 15.10
N TYR A 68 -3.52 -1.22 15.98
CA TYR A 68 -4.24 -2.48 15.77
C TYR A 68 -5.73 -2.33 16.16
N ILE A 69 -6.56 -3.23 15.65
CA ILE A 69 -8.00 -3.23 15.93
C ILE A 69 -8.22 -3.79 17.34
N GLU A 70 -8.79 -2.95 18.22
CA GLU A 70 -9.28 -3.34 19.54
C GLU A 70 -10.68 -3.98 19.41
N LYS A 71 -11.59 -3.27 18.72
CA LYS A 71 -12.96 -3.73 18.51
C LYS A 71 -13.45 -3.34 17.11
N PRO A 72 -13.91 -4.31 16.29
CA PRO A 72 -14.56 -4.04 15.02
C PRO A 72 -15.80 -3.13 15.18
N ALA A 73 -16.14 -2.38 14.13
CA ALA A 73 -17.33 -1.51 14.11
C ALA A 73 -18.63 -2.32 14.14
N LEU A 74 -18.63 -3.49 13.50
CA LEU A 74 -19.80 -4.36 13.37
C LEU A 74 -19.63 -5.58 14.27
N GLU A 75 -20.64 -5.91 15.07
CA GLU A 75 -20.70 -7.16 15.84
C GLU A 75 -21.31 -8.28 14.98
N THR A 76 -22.27 -7.92 14.13
CA THR A 76 -22.95 -8.81 13.19
C THR A 76 -23.08 -8.15 11.81
N PHE A 77 -23.45 -8.94 10.80
CA PHE A 77 -23.73 -8.40 9.46
C PHE A 77 -24.96 -7.49 9.41
N ASP A 78 -25.91 -7.66 10.34
CA ASP A 78 -27.15 -6.87 10.38
C ASP A 78 -26.87 -5.42 10.81
N ASP A 79 -25.77 -5.17 11.53
CA ASP A 79 -25.36 -3.83 11.95
C ASP A 79 -25.02 -2.93 10.74
N LEU A 80 -24.74 -3.53 9.58
CA LEU A 80 -24.44 -2.81 8.34
C LEU A 80 -25.59 -1.88 7.89
N ASP A 81 -26.82 -2.22 8.16
CA ASP A 81 -27.99 -1.44 7.76
C ASP A 81 -28.03 -0.04 8.43
N HIS A 82 -27.23 0.18 9.47
CA HIS A 82 -27.09 1.43 10.20
C HIS A 82 -25.85 2.25 9.85
N MET A 83 -25.01 1.75 8.93
CA MET A 83 -23.76 2.39 8.54
C MET A 83 -23.97 3.43 7.45
N GLU A 84 -23.38 4.63 7.65
CA GLU A 84 -23.29 5.66 6.63
C GLU A 84 -22.00 5.53 5.82
N LEU A 85 -21.97 6.08 4.60
CA LEU A 85 -20.74 6.20 3.83
C LEU A 85 -19.80 7.24 4.45
N ILE A 86 -18.51 7.03 4.28
CA ILE A 86 -17.45 7.91 4.78
C ILE A 86 -17.65 9.37 4.37
N ASN A 87 -17.35 10.28 5.29
CA ASN A 87 -17.21 11.72 5.04
C ASN A 87 -15.82 12.18 5.51
N VAL A 88 -14.87 12.31 4.60
CA VAL A 88 -13.47 12.68 4.90
C VAL A 88 -13.31 14.07 5.52
N GLU A 89 -14.31 14.94 5.44
CA GLU A 89 -14.25 16.27 6.03
C GLU A 89 -14.43 16.26 7.55
N LYS A 90 -14.99 15.18 8.13
CA LYS A 90 -15.32 15.14 9.56
C LYS A 90 -15.02 13.82 10.26
N ASP A 91 -14.91 12.68 9.53
CA ASP A 91 -14.87 11.37 10.15
C ASP A 91 -13.43 10.97 10.53
N GLY A 92 -13.28 10.44 11.74
CA GLY A 92 -12.00 9.95 12.25
C GLY A 92 -10.88 11.00 12.22
N ARG A 93 -9.69 10.56 11.79
CA ARG A 93 -8.51 11.42 11.68
C ARG A 93 -8.33 12.07 10.32
N PHE A 94 -9.27 11.91 9.39
CA PHE A 94 -9.13 12.49 8.05
C PHE A 94 -8.88 14.00 8.03
N PRO A 95 -9.52 14.84 8.90
CA PRO A 95 -9.21 16.27 8.93
C PRO A 95 -7.73 16.58 9.19
N ILE A 96 -7.09 15.86 10.13
CA ILE A 96 -5.66 16.00 10.44
C ILE A 96 -4.79 15.54 9.26
N ILE A 97 -5.17 14.44 8.63
CA ILE A 97 -4.47 13.88 7.46
C ILE A 97 -4.57 14.82 6.26
N ILE A 98 -5.73 15.41 6.01
CA ILE A 98 -5.94 16.39 4.95
C ILE A 98 -5.05 17.60 5.17
N GLU A 99 -5.00 18.15 6.38
CA GLU A 99 -4.11 19.27 6.72
C GLU A 99 -2.65 18.92 6.43
N ALA A 100 -2.19 17.74 6.82
CA ALA A 100 -0.82 17.30 6.55
C ALA A 100 -0.53 17.22 5.04
N PHE A 101 -1.45 16.65 4.24
CA PHE A 101 -1.31 16.59 2.78
C PHE A 101 -1.31 17.97 2.13
N GLU A 102 -2.19 18.89 2.54
CA GLU A 102 -2.23 20.26 2.02
C GLU A 102 -0.88 20.95 2.21
N ARG A 103 -0.28 20.82 3.40
CA ARG A 103 1.06 21.38 3.73
C ARG A 103 2.18 20.72 2.93
N LEU A 104 2.15 19.40 2.75
CA LEU A 104 3.12 18.69 1.90
C LEU A 104 2.98 19.07 0.43
N GLN A 105 1.76 19.25 -0.08
CA GLN A 105 1.49 19.72 -1.44
C GLN A 105 2.00 21.15 -1.65
N GLU A 106 1.80 22.05 -0.69
CA GLU A 106 2.33 23.41 -0.75
C GLU A 106 3.87 23.41 -0.82
N LYS A 107 4.52 22.58 0.02
CA LYS A 107 5.98 22.53 0.14
C LYS A 107 6.66 21.79 -1.03
N TYR A 108 6.12 20.67 -1.48
CA TYR A 108 6.81 19.76 -2.40
C TYR A 108 6.05 19.44 -3.69
N GLY A 109 4.78 19.78 -3.79
CA GLY A 109 3.92 19.33 -4.89
C GLY A 109 4.32 19.82 -6.29
N LYS A 110 5.16 20.85 -6.39
CA LYS A 110 5.73 21.34 -7.66
C LYS A 110 6.95 20.54 -8.12
N GLU A 111 7.63 19.87 -7.20
CA GLU A 111 8.90 19.18 -7.45
C GLU A 111 8.73 17.66 -7.45
N ARG A 112 7.77 17.15 -6.71
CA ARG A 112 7.58 15.70 -6.48
C ARG A 112 6.12 15.32 -6.55
N GLY A 113 5.84 14.15 -7.12
CA GLY A 113 4.53 13.54 -7.03
C GLY A 113 4.22 13.12 -5.60
N ILE A 114 3.02 13.46 -5.12
CA ILE A 114 2.54 13.03 -3.80
C ILE A 114 1.40 12.06 -4.01
N GLY A 115 1.50 10.88 -3.41
CA GLY A 115 0.48 9.83 -3.51
C GLY A 115 0.18 9.21 -2.16
N SER A 116 -0.76 8.28 -2.14
CA SER A 116 -1.14 7.56 -0.93
C SER A 116 -1.51 6.10 -1.22
N GLY A 117 -1.59 5.30 -0.16
CA GLY A 117 -2.14 3.96 -0.19
C GLY A 117 -3.13 3.78 0.94
N LEU A 118 -4.18 3.01 0.69
CA LEU A 118 -5.15 2.64 1.73
C LEU A 118 -5.63 1.20 1.54
N ALA A 119 -6.28 0.65 2.57
CA ALA A 119 -6.92 -0.66 2.48
C ALA A 119 -7.93 -0.71 1.34
N GLY A 120 -7.87 -1.76 0.54
CA GLY A 120 -8.89 -2.00 -0.47
C GLY A 120 -10.17 -2.61 0.10
N PRO A 121 -11.17 -2.89 -0.76
CA PRO A 121 -12.50 -3.33 -0.35
C PRO A 121 -12.54 -4.57 0.54
N PHE A 122 -11.74 -5.58 0.23
CA PHE A 122 -11.77 -6.85 0.96
C PHE A 122 -11.16 -6.70 2.36
N THR A 123 -10.01 -6.04 2.46
CA THR A 123 -9.34 -5.75 3.74
C THR A 123 -10.20 -4.84 4.60
N THR A 124 -10.87 -3.85 4.01
CA THR A 124 -11.82 -2.97 4.71
C THR A 124 -13.01 -3.76 5.26
N ALA A 125 -13.66 -4.61 4.46
CA ALA A 125 -14.77 -5.44 4.90
C ALA A 125 -14.38 -6.36 6.06
N ALA A 126 -13.24 -7.05 5.94
CA ALA A 126 -12.74 -7.92 6.99
C ALA A 126 -12.39 -7.17 8.29
N SER A 127 -11.91 -5.93 8.19
CA SER A 127 -11.56 -5.11 9.35
C SER A 127 -12.80 -4.55 10.06
N LEU A 128 -13.89 -4.29 9.33
CA LEU A 128 -15.14 -3.75 9.90
C LEU A 128 -15.89 -4.74 10.79
N ILE A 129 -15.85 -6.04 10.49
CA ILE A 129 -16.59 -7.07 11.26
C ILE A 129 -15.67 -8.09 11.96
N GLY A 130 -14.37 -7.94 11.76
CA GLY A 130 -13.37 -8.90 12.20
C GLY A 130 -13.10 -10.01 11.17
N THR A 131 -11.83 -10.29 10.93
CA THR A 131 -11.34 -11.18 9.88
C THR A 131 -11.98 -12.56 9.95
N GLU A 132 -12.02 -13.17 11.13
CA GLU A 132 -12.57 -14.53 11.30
C GLU A 132 -14.07 -14.58 10.97
N THR A 133 -14.85 -13.60 11.48
CA THR A 133 -16.29 -13.48 11.24
C THR A 133 -16.54 -13.27 9.74
N PHE A 134 -15.78 -12.40 9.10
CA PHE A 134 -15.91 -12.15 7.67
C PHE A 134 -15.59 -13.37 6.83
N LEU A 135 -14.47 -14.06 7.07
CA LEU A 135 -14.10 -15.27 6.33
C LEU A 135 -15.12 -16.40 6.51
N LYS A 136 -15.65 -16.60 7.73
CA LYS A 136 -16.76 -17.53 7.97
C LYS A 136 -18.03 -17.10 7.21
N GLY A 137 -18.29 -15.80 7.13
CA GLY A 137 -19.39 -15.21 6.38
C GLY A 137 -19.36 -15.54 4.89
N THR A 138 -18.18 -15.53 4.26
CA THR A 138 -18.03 -15.91 2.84
C THR A 138 -18.46 -17.35 2.54
N VAL A 139 -18.59 -18.19 3.57
CA VAL A 139 -19.05 -19.58 3.44
C VAL A 139 -20.51 -19.74 3.88
N LYS A 140 -20.87 -19.14 5.03
CA LYS A 140 -22.15 -19.39 5.71
C LYS A 140 -23.21 -18.30 5.45
N HIS A 141 -22.79 -17.08 5.17
CA HIS A 141 -23.62 -15.87 5.04
C HIS A 141 -23.20 -15.07 3.79
N LYS A 142 -23.20 -15.74 2.64
CA LYS A 142 -22.66 -15.19 1.40
C LYS A 142 -23.30 -13.87 0.98
N GLU A 143 -24.63 -13.78 1.06
CA GLU A 143 -25.35 -12.58 0.68
C GLU A 143 -24.93 -11.38 1.54
N GLN A 144 -24.82 -11.57 2.85
CA GLN A 144 -24.38 -10.54 3.78
C GLN A 144 -22.90 -10.16 3.55
N ALA A 145 -22.04 -11.15 3.28
CA ALA A 145 -20.64 -10.89 2.93
C ALA A 145 -20.54 -10.05 1.63
N HIS A 146 -21.36 -10.32 0.62
CA HIS A 146 -21.44 -9.51 -0.59
C HIS A 146 -21.95 -8.08 -0.32
N LYS A 147 -22.96 -7.91 0.56
CA LYS A 147 -23.44 -6.57 0.95
C LYS A 147 -22.34 -5.76 1.65
N LEU A 148 -21.61 -6.39 2.58
CA LEU A 148 -20.50 -5.73 3.28
C LEU A 148 -19.36 -5.36 2.32
N LEU A 149 -19.02 -6.23 1.36
CA LEU A 149 -18.03 -5.93 0.32
C LEU A 149 -18.47 -4.78 -0.58
N GLN A 150 -19.75 -4.71 -0.95
CA GLN A 150 -20.27 -3.60 -1.74
C GLN A 150 -20.17 -2.28 -0.97
N TYR A 151 -20.61 -2.26 0.29
CA TYR A 151 -20.48 -1.10 1.16
C TYR A 151 -19.01 -0.65 1.32
N SER A 152 -18.11 -1.61 1.57
CA SER A 152 -16.68 -1.34 1.70
C SER A 152 -16.08 -0.77 0.40
N THR A 153 -16.51 -1.30 -0.75
CA THR A 153 -16.11 -0.77 -2.07
C THR A 153 -16.55 0.67 -2.24
N ASP A 154 -17.80 0.97 -1.87
CA ASP A 154 -18.35 2.31 -1.99
C ASP A 154 -17.63 3.31 -1.07
N CYS A 155 -17.31 2.90 0.17
CA CYS A 155 -16.52 3.71 1.10
C CYS A 155 -15.09 3.95 0.60
N VAL A 156 -14.39 2.91 0.12
CA VAL A 156 -13.03 3.02 -0.41
C VAL A 156 -12.98 3.99 -1.60
N VAL A 157 -13.86 3.79 -2.58
CA VAL A 157 -13.91 4.63 -3.78
C VAL A 157 -14.27 6.07 -3.42
N LYS A 158 -15.29 6.28 -2.57
CA LYS A 158 -15.69 7.61 -2.12
C LYS A 158 -14.56 8.33 -1.37
N CYS A 159 -13.89 7.64 -0.47
CA CYS A 159 -12.73 8.19 0.25
C CYS A 159 -11.64 8.66 -0.73
N CYS A 160 -11.24 7.81 -1.68
CA CYS A 160 -10.24 8.15 -2.68
C CYS A 160 -10.69 9.31 -3.59
N GLU A 161 -11.95 9.31 -4.04
CA GLU A 161 -12.48 10.35 -4.91
C GLU A 161 -12.54 11.71 -4.21
N ASP A 162 -13.02 11.76 -2.97
CA ASP A 162 -13.11 12.98 -2.19
C ASP A 162 -11.71 13.56 -1.89
N LEU A 163 -10.76 12.72 -1.49
CA LEU A 163 -9.37 13.13 -1.27
C LEU A 163 -8.66 13.52 -2.57
N HIS A 164 -8.88 12.79 -3.67
CA HIS A 164 -8.32 13.15 -4.98
C HIS A 164 -8.82 14.53 -5.44
N ARG A 165 -10.12 14.77 -5.33
CA ARG A 165 -10.73 16.06 -5.70
C ARG A 165 -10.18 17.21 -4.87
N LYS A 166 -9.94 16.98 -3.57
CA LYS A 166 -9.44 18.00 -2.65
C LYS A 166 -7.94 18.26 -2.78
N LEU A 167 -7.16 17.21 -2.93
CA LEU A 167 -5.70 17.24 -2.77
C LEU A 167 -4.93 16.95 -4.07
N GLY A 168 -5.59 16.46 -5.13
CA GLY A 168 -4.93 16.09 -6.38
C GLY A 168 -4.03 14.86 -6.28
N ILE A 169 -4.13 14.04 -5.22
CA ILE A 169 -3.29 12.85 -4.99
C ILE A 169 -3.90 11.60 -5.61
N GLY A 170 -3.04 10.66 -6.01
CA GLY A 170 -3.46 9.33 -6.48
C GLY A 170 -3.32 8.26 -5.39
N PHE A 171 -4.03 7.14 -5.56
CA PHE A 171 -4.11 6.07 -4.56
C PHE A 171 -3.76 4.70 -5.12
N THR A 172 -3.05 3.93 -4.31
CA THR A 172 -2.80 2.49 -4.49
C THR A 172 -3.62 1.72 -3.46
N LEU A 173 -4.27 0.63 -3.88
CA LEU A 173 -5.01 -0.26 -2.98
C LEU A 173 -4.05 -1.25 -2.30
N SER A 174 -4.20 -1.42 -0.99
CA SER A 174 -3.47 -2.43 -0.21
C SER A 174 -4.43 -3.51 0.26
N GLU A 175 -4.18 -4.74 -0.19
CA GLU A 175 -5.04 -5.90 0.04
C GLU A 175 -4.28 -7.11 0.61
N PRO A 176 -3.68 -6.97 1.82
CA PRO A 176 -2.91 -8.07 2.41
C PRO A 176 -3.71 -9.37 2.58
N MET A 177 -5.04 -9.27 2.63
CA MET A 177 -5.91 -10.43 2.77
C MET A 177 -6.22 -11.15 1.45
N GLY A 178 -5.71 -10.67 0.31
CA GLY A 178 -5.94 -11.24 -1.03
C GLY A 178 -5.07 -12.46 -1.38
N SER A 179 -4.11 -12.85 -0.52
CA SER A 179 -3.19 -13.95 -0.81
C SER A 179 -3.82 -15.34 -0.69
N ARG A 180 -3.17 -16.34 -1.27
CA ARG A 180 -3.56 -17.74 -1.11
C ARG A 180 -3.40 -18.27 0.32
N ASP A 181 -2.65 -17.55 1.13
CA ASP A 181 -2.41 -17.90 2.52
C ASP A 181 -3.66 -17.74 3.38
N LEU A 182 -4.63 -16.90 2.94
CA LEU A 182 -5.89 -16.65 3.61
C LEU A 182 -7.12 -17.08 2.81
N LEU A 183 -7.08 -16.94 1.48
CA LEU A 183 -8.24 -17.20 0.62
C LEU A 183 -8.00 -18.40 -0.30
N SER A 184 -8.96 -19.34 -0.32
CA SER A 184 -9.03 -20.32 -1.40
C SER A 184 -9.25 -19.62 -2.76
N LYS A 185 -8.80 -20.23 -3.85
CA LYS A 185 -8.99 -19.70 -5.21
C LYS A 185 -10.46 -19.43 -5.53
N ARG A 186 -11.40 -20.26 -5.01
CA ARG A 186 -12.84 -20.06 -5.19
C ARG A 186 -13.32 -18.79 -4.48
N GLN A 187 -12.96 -18.61 -3.19
CA GLN A 187 -13.33 -17.40 -2.45
C GLN A 187 -12.70 -16.14 -3.07
N PHE A 188 -11.46 -16.23 -3.54
CA PHE A 188 -10.80 -15.15 -4.24
C PHE A 188 -11.60 -14.71 -5.48
N LYS A 189 -12.00 -15.65 -6.34
CA LYS A 189 -12.80 -15.35 -7.54
C LYS A 189 -14.19 -14.80 -7.21
N GLU A 190 -14.83 -15.31 -6.16
CA GLU A 190 -16.21 -14.95 -5.79
C GLU A 190 -16.27 -13.64 -5.00
N PHE A 191 -15.36 -13.42 -4.04
CA PHE A 191 -15.47 -12.33 -3.05
C PHE A 191 -14.39 -11.25 -3.18
N PHE A 192 -13.29 -11.50 -3.87
CA PHE A 192 -12.21 -10.53 -4.01
C PHE A 192 -12.26 -9.85 -5.40
N VAL A 193 -12.14 -10.63 -6.45
CA VAL A 193 -11.99 -10.13 -7.83
C VAL A 193 -13.09 -9.14 -8.26
N PRO A 194 -14.39 -9.42 -8.04
CA PRO A 194 -15.46 -8.52 -8.51
C PRO A 194 -15.39 -7.12 -7.88
N TYR A 195 -15.03 -7.06 -6.61
CA TYR A 195 -15.01 -5.81 -5.84
C TYR A 195 -13.75 -4.99 -6.10
N ILE A 196 -12.60 -5.65 -6.28
CA ILE A 196 -11.38 -4.97 -6.73
C ILE A 196 -11.59 -4.42 -8.14
N LYS A 197 -12.17 -5.20 -9.06
CA LYS A 197 -12.48 -4.73 -10.40
C LYS A 197 -13.38 -3.50 -10.38
N GLN A 198 -14.46 -3.54 -9.60
CA GLN A 198 -15.38 -2.41 -9.45
C GLN A 198 -14.66 -1.17 -8.88
N ALA A 199 -13.83 -1.34 -7.84
CA ALA A 199 -13.07 -0.25 -7.25
C ALA A 199 -12.09 0.37 -8.27
N VAL A 200 -11.30 -0.46 -8.94
CA VAL A 200 -10.31 -0.04 -9.95
C VAL A 200 -10.99 0.69 -11.12
N GLU A 201 -12.08 0.15 -11.66
CA GLU A 201 -12.82 0.79 -12.75
C GLU A 201 -13.36 2.17 -12.36
N ARG A 202 -13.84 2.33 -11.13
CA ARG A 202 -14.34 3.61 -10.62
C ARG A 202 -13.20 4.58 -10.31
N MET A 203 -12.13 4.11 -9.67
CA MET A 203 -10.96 4.94 -9.34
C MET A 203 -10.24 5.44 -10.59
N ASN A 204 -10.11 4.60 -11.62
CA ASN A 204 -9.48 5.00 -12.88
C ASN A 204 -10.20 6.15 -13.59
N LYS A 205 -11.49 6.39 -13.31
CA LYS A 205 -12.24 7.52 -13.92
C LYS A 205 -11.75 8.89 -13.42
N PHE A 206 -11.26 8.98 -12.18
CA PHE A 206 -10.80 10.26 -11.64
C PHE A 206 -9.27 10.35 -11.53
N GLN A 207 -8.55 9.27 -11.25
CA GLN A 207 -7.08 9.31 -11.10
C GLN A 207 -6.30 8.71 -12.28
N GLY A 208 -7.00 8.15 -13.28
CA GLY A 208 -6.42 7.61 -14.52
C GLY A 208 -5.84 6.20 -14.39
N SER A 209 -5.23 5.84 -13.28
CA SER A 209 -4.62 4.52 -13.07
C SER A 209 -4.58 4.14 -11.59
N THR A 210 -4.77 2.86 -11.30
CA THR A 210 -4.77 2.33 -9.93
C THR A 210 -3.83 1.15 -9.82
N GLY A 211 -2.90 1.21 -8.84
CA GLY A 211 -2.05 0.09 -8.45
C GLY A 211 -2.68 -0.73 -7.32
N ILE A 212 -2.16 -1.94 -7.13
CA ILE A 212 -2.54 -2.81 -6.01
C ILE A 212 -1.31 -3.43 -5.36
N HIS A 213 -1.33 -3.55 -4.02
CA HIS A 213 -0.39 -4.35 -3.24
C HIS A 213 -1.12 -5.52 -2.60
N ILE A 214 -0.56 -6.72 -2.73
CA ILE A 214 -1.02 -7.92 -2.03
C ILE A 214 0.20 -8.58 -1.38
N CYS A 215 0.18 -8.69 -0.04
CA CYS A 215 1.19 -9.42 0.70
C CYS A 215 1.02 -10.94 0.54
N GLY A 216 2.11 -11.70 0.74
CA GLY A 216 2.11 -13.16 0.71
C GLY A 216 2.00 -13.75 -0.69
N HIS A 217 1.67 -15.02 -0.76
CA HIS A 217 1.73 -15.77 -2.01
C HIS A 217 0.53 -15.48 -2.92
N THR A 218 0.81 -15.02 -4.15
CA THR A 218 -0.20 -14.59 -5.13
C THR A 218 -0.03 -15.21 -6.51
N ARG A 219 1.02 -16.01 -6.75
CA ARG A 219 1.36 -16.54 -8.07
C ARG A 219 0.19 -17.22 -8.79
N ASP A 220 -0.62 -17.98 -8.07
CA ASP A 220 -1.75 -18.72 -8.63
C ASP A 220 -2.96 -17.83 -8.99
N ARG A 221 -2.88 -16.52 -8.73
CA ARG A 221 -3.97 -15.53 -8.92
C ARG A 221 -3.56 -14.27 -9.67
N TRP A 222 -2.33 -14.20 -10.20
CA TRP A 222 -1.84 -13.05 -10.96
C TRP A 222 -2.75 -12.68 -12.14
N GLU A 223 -3.25 -13.70 -12.86
CA GLU A 223 -4.15 -13.49 -14.00
C GLU A 223 -5.42 -12.74 -13.58
N GLU A 224 -6.03 -13.18 -12.48
CA GLU A 224 -7.25 -12.56 -11.98
C GLU A 224 -7.00 -11.15 -11.43
N VAL A 225 -5.89 -10.93 -10.71
CA VAL A 225 -5.51 -9.60 -10.20
C VAL A 225 -5.32 -8.63 -11.37
N ILE A 226 -4.54 -9.02 -12.36
CA ILE A 226 -4.24 -8.19 -13.53
C ILE A 226 -5.50 -7.99 -14.38
N GLY A 227 -6.36 -9.01 -14.47
CA GLY A 227 -7.66 -8.94 -15.13
C GLY A 227 -8.66 -7.96 -14.49
N THR A 228 -8.39 -7.44 -13.28
CA THR A 228 -9.22 -6.36 -12.68
C THR A 228 -8.96 -4.99 -13.30
N GLY A 229 -7.92 -4.84 -14.13
CA GLY A 229 -7.57 -3.57 -14.76
C GLY A 229 -6.61 -2.70 -13.97
N VAL A 230 -5.93 -3.26 -12.96
CA VAL A 230 -4.84 -2.56 -12.25
C VAL A 230 -3.70 -2.24 -13.21
N SER A 231 -3.11 -1.07 -13.06
CA SER A 231 -1.97 -0.61 -13.87
C SER A 231 -0.61 -0.96 -13.29
N GLY A 232 -0.57 -1.25 -11.98
CA GLY A 232 0.64 -1.63 -11.24
C GLY A 232 0.34 -2.71 -10.22
N PHE A 233 1.30 -3.63 -10.04
CA PHE A 233 1.22 -4.69 -9.07
C PHE A 233 2.47 -4.70 -8.20
N TRP A 234 2.30 -4.41 -6.92
CA TRP A 234 3.34 -4.49 -5.90
C TRP A 234 3.25 -5.84 -5.20
N VAL A 235 4.28 -6.66 -5.41
CA VAL A 235 4.33 -8.05 -4.93
C VAL A 235 5.25 -8.22 -3.73
N ASP A 236 4.91 -9.19 -2.90
CA ASP A 236 5.68 -9.62 -1.74
C ASP A 236 7.02 -10.27 -2.14
N ASN A 237 7.97 -10.30 -1.21
CA ASN A 237 9.30 -10.89 -1.45
C ASN A 237 9.30 -12.42 -1.62
N CYS A 238 8.20 -13.10 -1.31
CA CYS A 238 8.04 -14.52 -1.59
C CYS A 238 7.72 -14.83 -3.07
N GLU A 239 7.48 -13.80 -3.89
CA GLU A 239 7.15 -13.95 -5.30
C GLU A 239 8.35 -13.70 -6.22
N SER A 240 8.36 -14.33 -7.41
CA SER A 240 9.40 -14.14 -8.42
C SER A 240 9.10 -12.95 -9.30
N LEU A 241 9.93 -11.90 -9.23
CA LEU A 241 9.85 -10.75 -10.13
C LEU A 241 10.06 -11.13 -11.58
N GLN A 242 11.03 -12.02 -11.84
CA GLN A 242 11.34 -12.49 -13.18
C GLN A 242 10.14 -13.18 -13.81
N GLU A 243 9.52 -14.12 -13.09
CA GLU A 243 8.37 -14.87 -13.61
C GLU A 243 7.16 -13.95 -13.83
N LEU A 244 6.89 -13.02 -12.90
CA LEU A 244 5.80 -12.04 -13.07
C LEU A 244 6.03 -11.16 -14.31
N LYS A 245 7.28 -10.70 -14.53
CA LYS A 245 7.65 -9.94 -15.73
C LYS A 245 7.46 -10.75 -17.00
N GLU A 246 7.94 -11.99 -17.04
CA GLU A 246 7.82 -12.87 -18.21
C GLU A 246 6.36 -13.14 -18.58
N CYS A 247 5.48 -13.32 -17.57
CA CYS A 247 4.08 -13.64 -17.81
C CYS A 247 3.20 -12.40 -18.09
N TYR A 248 3.49 -11.27 -17.44
CA TYR A 248 2.56 -10.13 -17.40
C TYR A 248 3.23 -8.76 -17.46
N GLY A 249 4.53 -8.67 -17.69
CA GLY A 249 5.25 -7.40 -17.73
C GLY A 249 4.82 -6.45 -18.85
N ASP A 250 4.17 -6.95 -19.87
CA ASP A 250 3.55 -6.16 -20.95
C ASP A 250 2.19 -5.54 -20.53
N LYS A 251 1.60 -6.02 -19.44
CA LYS A 251 0.27 -5.60 -18.96
C LYS A 251 0.35 -4.65 -17.78
N VAL A 252 1.26 -4.89 -16.83
CA VAL A 252 1.34 -4.10 -15.59
C VAL A 252 2.76 -3.59 -15.30
N ALA A 253 2.85 -2.44 -14.63
CA ALA A 253 4.07 -2.03 -13.94
C ALA A 253 4.27 -2.93 -12.70
N ILE A 254 5.51 -3.29 -12.41
CA ILE A 254 5.85 -4.16 -11.27
C ILE A 254 6.53 -3.32 -10.19
N SER A 255 6.14 -3.52 -8.94
CA SER A 255 6.81 -2.94 -7.77
C SER A 255 7.25 -4.05 -6.81
N GLY A 256 8.36 -3.85 -6.13
CA GLY A 256 8.88 -4.80 -5.16
C GLY A 256 10.36 -5.11 -5.40
N ASN A 257 10.92 -6.17 -4.84
CA ASN A 257 10.38 -6.92 -3.69
C ASN A 257 11.54 -7.36 -2.76
N VAL A 258 12.40 -6.37 -2.44
CA VAL A 258 13.49 -6.62 -1.48
C VAL A 258 12.90 -7.12 -0.16
N PRO A 259 13.40 -8.23 0.44
CA PRO A 259 12.89 -8.74 1.71
C PRO A 259 12.98 -7.67 2.82
N PRO A 260 11.82 -7.24 3.40
CA PRO A 260 11.83 -6.11 4.32
C PRO A 260 12.43 -6.46 5.69
N VAL A 261 12.17 -7.65 6.21
CA VAL A 261 12.65 -8.05 7.54
C VAL A 261 14.06 -8.65 7.44
N ASP A 262 14.23 -9.68 6.62
CA ASP A 262 15.47 -10.45 6.61
C ASP A 262 16.63 -9.66 6.02
N VAL A 263 16.38 -8.83 5.00
CA VAL A 263 17.42 -8.08 4.30
C VAL A 263 17.44 -6.61 4.71
N LEU A 264 16.32 -5.86 4.53
CA LEU A 264 16.38 -4.43 4.76
C LEU A 264 16.58 -4.08 6.23
N LYS A 265 15.87 -4.77 7.15
CA LYS A 265 15.99 -4.51 8.60
C LYS A 265 17.21 -5.19 9.21
N ASN A 266 17.40 -6.49 8.98
CA ASN A 266 18.36 -7.33 9.71
C ASN A 266 19.60 -7.66 8.89
N GLY A 267 19.61 -7.40 7.58
CA GLY A 267 20.73 -7.74 6.70
C GLY A 267 21.92 -6.79 6.84
N THR A 268 23.06 -7.26 6.36
CA THR A 268 24.27 -6.47 6.17
C THR A 268 24.14 -5.56 4.95
N PHE A 269 25.00 -4.55 4.84
CA PHE A 269 25.05 -3.68 3.65
C PHE A 269 25.32 -4.45 2.37
N GLU A 270 26.12 -5.52 2.43
CA GLU A 270 26.39 -6.40 1.29
C GLU A 270 25.13 -7.17 0.86
N GLU A 271 24.39 -7.73 1.81
CA GLU A 271 23.12 -8.42 1.51
C GLU A 271 22.08 -7.47 0.93
N ILE A 272 22.00 -6.23 1.40
CA ILE A 272 21.12 -5.18 0.83
C ILE A 272 21.55 -4.86 -0.60
N ASP A 273 22.85 -4.64 -0.86
CA ASP A 273 23.39 -4.35 -2.21
C ASP A 273 23.06 -5.49 -3.19
N GLN A 274 23.29 -6.75 -2.79
CA GLN A 274 23.03 -7.91 -3.63
C GLN A 274 21.55 -8.13 -3.91
N ALA A 275 20.68 -7.94 -2.90
CA ALA A 275 19.24 -8.08 -3.07
C ALA A 275 18.69 -7.03 -4.06
N ILE A 276 19.15 -5.80 -3.95
CA ILE A 276 18.74 -4.71 -4.86
C ILE A 276 19.23 -4.99 -6.28
N LYS A 277 20.50 -5.38 -6.44
CA LYS A 277 21.06 -5.77 -7.73
C LYS A 277 20.22 -6.88 -8.37
N LYS A 278 19.88 -7.92 -7.60
CA LYS A 278 19.05 -9.04 -8.06
C LYS A 278 17.67 -8.54 -8.54
N CYS A 279 16.96 -7.77 -7.73
CA CYS A 279 15.63 -7.25 -8.09
C CYS A 279 15.69 -6.45 -9.39
N ILE A 280 16.71 -5.60 -9.58
CA ILE A 280 16.84 -4.79 -10.81
C ILE A 280 17.19 -5.68 -12.02
N ILE A 281 18.02 -6.71 -11.86
CA ILE A 281 18.30 -7.68 -12.94
C ILE A 281 17.01 -8.41 -13.35
N GLU A 282 16.19 -8.83 -12.40
CA GLU A 282 14.97 -9.59 -12.66
C GLU A 282 13.86 -8.76 -13.31
N ALA A 283 13.71 -7.50 -12.93
CA ALA A 283 12.55 -6.68 -13.34
C ALA A 283 12.88 -5.30 -13.93
N GLY A 284 14.14 -4.88 -13.95
CA GLY A 284 14.51 -3.51 -14.33
C GLY A 284 14.14 -3.11 -15.77
N ASP A 285 14.00 -4.07 -16.66
CA ASP A 285 13.58 -3.90 -18.06
C ASP A 285 12.08 -4.21 -18.29
N ASN A 286 11.27 -4.24 -17.22
CA ASN A 286 9.84 -4.50 -17.36
C ASN A 286 9.19 -3.51 -18.35
N PRO A 287 8.46 -4.00 -19.40
CA PRO A 287 7.90 -3.14 -20.45
C PRO A 287 6.96 -2.03 -19.94
N ARG A 288 6.23 -2.31 -18.87
CA ARG A 288 5.33 -1.31 -18.24
C ARG A 288 6.00 -0.47 -17.16
N GLY A 289 7.29 -0.74 -16.87
CA GLY A 289 8.10 -0.08 -15.84
C GLY A 289 8.23 -0.90 -14.58
N TYR A 290 9.31 -0.65 -13.87
CA TYR A 290 9.63 -1.29 -12.60
C TYR A 290 9.91 -0.22 -11.52
N ASN A 291 9.35 -0.40 -10.34
CA ASN A 291 9.60 0.41 -9.17
C ASN A 291 10.24 -0.44 -8.08
N LEU A 292 11.54 -0.23 -7.86
CA LEU A 292 12.27 -0.90 -6.78
C LEU A 292 11.78 -0.43 -5.42
N CYS A 293 11.31 -1.35 -4.61
CA CYS A 293 10.92 -1.11 -3.22
C CYS A 293 11.02 -2.41 -2.40
N PRO A 294 10.88 -2.36 -1.08
CA PRO A 294 10.68 -3.58 -0.28
C PRO A 294 9.42 -4.34 -0.71
N GLY A 295 9.38 -5.65 -0.46
CA GLY A 295 8.22 -6.51 -0.77
C GLY A 295 6.96 -6.18 0.03
N CYS A 296 7.11 -5.42 1.11
CA CYS A 296 6.03 -4.88 1.94
C CYS A 296 6.53 -3.58 2.59
N THR A 297 5.76 -3.00 3.53
CA THR A 297 6.17 -1.82 4.30
C THR A 297 7.51 -2.06 5.03
N THR A 298 8.38 -1.06 5.03
CA THR A 298 9.63 -1.08 5.81
C THR A 298 9.31 -1.30 7.29
N PRO A 299 9.92 -2.29 7.96
CA PRO A 299 9.63 -2.57 9.36
C PRO A 299 10.01 -1.43 10.30
N VAL A 300 9.28 -1.29 11.40
CA VAL A 300 9.70 -0.44 12.54
C VAL A 300 11.09 -0.87 13.01
N ASP A 301 11.90 0.07 13.47
CA ASP A 301 13.30 -0.12 13.90
C ASP A 301 14.28 -0.53 12.78
N THR A 302 13.91 -0.38 11.51
CA THR A 302 14.91 -0.41 10.43
C THR A 302 15.84 0.78 10.58
N THR A 303 17.14 0.54 10.62
CA THR A 303 18.12 1.60 10.86
C THR A 303 18.22 2.58 9.68
N LYS A 304 18.57 3.83 9.97
CA LYS A 304 18.79 4.85 8.93
C LYS A 304 19.93 4.43 8.00
N GLU A 305 20.94 3.77 8.52
CA GLU A 305 22.10 3.27 7.77
C GLU A 305 21.68 2.22 6.74
N ASN A 306 20.82 1.27 7.10
CA ASN A 306 20.30 0.27 6.16
C ASN A 306 19.42 0.91 5.07
N MET A 307 18.60 1.91 5.43
CA MET A 307 17.81 2.67 4.44
C MET A 307 18.72 3.46 3.48
N ILE A 308 19.81 4.06 3.98
CA ILE A 308 20.81 4.74 3.15
C ILE A 308 21.52 3.74 2.24
N ALA A 309 21.91 2.56 2.75
CA ALA A 309 22.49 1.50 1.94
C ALA A 309 21.56 1.06 0.82
N PHE A 310 20.26 0.89 1.11
CA PHE A 310 19.24 0.62 0.11
C PHE A 310 19.19 1.70 -0.99
N MET A 311 19.12 2.97 -0.61
CA MET A 311 19.03 4.07 -1.58
C MET A 311 20.30 4.21 -2.42
N ASN A 312 21.48 4.03 -1.82
CA ASN A 312 22.75 4.07 -2.53
C ASN A 312 22.86 2.93 -3.57
N ALA A 313 22.49 1.71 -3.20
CA ALA A 313 22.44 0.60 -4.13
C ALA A 313 21.39 0.80 -5.23
N ALA A 314 20.22 1.33 -4.88
CA ALA A 314 19.18 1.68 -5.85
C ALA A 314 19.68 2.72 -6.87
N ALA A 315 20.37 3.77 -6.42
CA ALA A 315 20.97 4.78 -7.29
C ALA A 315 22.09 4.20 -8.19
N LYS A 316 22.95 3.36 -7.62
CA LYS A 316 24.06 2.68 -8.33
C LYS A 316 23.52 1.81 -9.46
N TYR A 317 22.66 0.87 -9.16
CA TYR A 317 22.17 -0.11 -10.13
C TYR A 317 21.01 0.40 -11.00
N GLY A 318 20.22 1.36 -10.50
CA GLY A 318 19.15 2.03 -11.25
C GLY A 318 19.63 3.16 -12.16
N ARG A 319 20.93 3.46 -12.18
CA ARG A 319 21.49 4.55 -13.00
C ARG A 319 21.08 4.44 -14.47
N GLY A 320 20.44 5.48 -15.00
CA GLY A 320 19.95 5.52 -16.38
C GLY A 320 18.74 4.65 -16.63
N ALA A 321 17.95 4.30 -15.59
CA ALA A 321 16.71 3.55 -15.72
C ALA A 321 15.73 4.24 -16.69
N ARG A 322 15.14 3.44 -17.56
CA ARG A 322 14.07 3.84 -18.48
C ARG A 322 13.09 2.68 -18.63
N LYS A 323 11.83 3.03 -18.72
CA LYS A 323 10.74 2.06 -18.89
C LYS A 323 11.02 1.12 -20.09
N GLY A 324 11.02 -0.19 -19.83
CA GLY A 324 11.25 -1.23 -20.82
C GLY A 324 12.71 -1.51 -21.18
N TYR A 325 13.65 -0.88 -20.47
CA TYR A 325 15.10 -1.05 -20.75
C TYR A 325 15.87 -1.36 -19.47
N MET A 326 16.82 -2.29 -19.55
CA MET A 326 17.72 -2.57 -18.44
C MET A 326 18.55 -1.32 -18.10
N PRO A 327 18.63 -0.91 -16.82
CA PRO A 327 19.40 0.25 -16.41
C PRO A 327 20.90 0.12 -16.76
N ARG A 328 21.52 1.25 -17.15
CA ARG A 328 22.96 1.31 -17.40
C ARG A 328 23.79 0.93 -16.17
N GLY A 329 23.29 1.18 -14.98
CA GLY A 329 23.91 0.72 -13.74
C GLY A 329 24.08 -0.81 -13.63
N ILE A 330 23.36 -1.59 -14.44
CA ILE A 330 23.56 -3.04 -14.58
C ILE A 330 24.40 -3.38 -15.83
N THR A 331 24.11 -2.75 -16.98
CA THR A 331 24.76 -3.13 -18.26
C THR A 331 26.19 -2.62 -18.41
N GLU A 332 26.61 -1.66 -17.57
CA GLU A 332 27.95 -1.05 -17.57
C GLU A 332 28.76 -1.45 -16.30
N LEU A 333 28.41 -2.58 -15.64
CA LEU A 333 29.21 -3.19 -14.58
C LEU A 333 30.37 -3.94 -15.22
#